data_75338e1fd83ce293dece4abe79fe26c0
#
_entry.id   75338e1fd83ce293dece4abe79fe26c0
#
_cell.length_a   1.000
_cell.length_b   1.000
_cell.length_c   1.000
_cell.angle_alpha   90.00
_cell.angle_beta   90.00
_cell.angle_gamma   90.00
#
_symmetry.space_group_name_H-M   'P 1'
#
loop_
_entity.id
_entity.type
_entity.pdbx_description
1 polymer ?
#
loop_
_entity_poly.entity_id
_entity_poly.type
_entity_poly.pdbx_seq_one_letter_code
_entity_poly.pdbx_strand_id
1 'polypeptide(L)'
;MIDAAKRASAKNITVVIPYYGLARQDRKDKPRAPIGAKLVANLLTAAGATRIMTMDLHADQIQGFFEIPVDHLYASTIFVDYIQSLKLDNLTIASPDMGGAKRAKNYAGHLGADVVIAYKERKKANVVAVSYTHLTLPTKRIV
;
A
#
# COMPACT_ATOMS: atom_id res chain seq x y z
N MET A 1 -24.40 -5.56 0.77
CA MET A 1 -23.89 -6.95 0.87
C MET A 1 -23.71 -7.39 2.33
N ILE A 2 -22.91 -6.71 3.16
CA ILE A 2 -22.69 -7.09 4.59
C ILE A 2 -24.03 -7.18 5.34
N ASP A 3 -24.88 -6.14 5.26
CA ASP A 3 -26.19 -6.11 5.90
C ASP A 3 -27.11 -7.27 5.41
N ALA A 4 -27.06 -7.59 4.12
CA ALA A 4 -27.82 -8.71 3.59
C ALA A 4 -27.37 -10.06 4.17
N ALA A 5 -26.05 -10.29 4.26
CA ALA A 5 -25.52 -11.49 4.90
C ALA A 5 -25.89 -11.57 6.38
N LYS A 6 -25.83 -10.44 7.10
CA LYS A 6 -26.25 -10.33 8.50
C LYS A 6 -27.73 -10.67 8.67
N ARG A 7 -28.61 -10.14 7.82
CA ARG A 7 -30.06 -10.45 7.81
C ARG A 7 -30.35 -11.90 7.44
N ALA A 8 -29.49 -12.51 6.65
CA ALA A 8 -29.53 -13.94 6.34
C ALA A 8 -28.95 -14.83 7.45
N SER A 9 -28.72 -14.28 8.63
CA SER A 9 -28.21 -14.98 9.82
C SER A 9 -26.82 -15.59 9.65
N ALA A 10 -25.96 -14.98 8.81
CA ALA A 10 -24.58 -15.41 8.69
C ALA A 10 -23.85 -15.25 10.04
N LYS A 11 -23.24 -16.32 10.53
CA LYS A 11 -22.49 -16.35 11.80
C LYS A 11 -21.22 -15.51 11.74
N ASN A 12 -20.52 -15.55 10.61
CA ASN A 12 -19.31 -14.79 10.37
C ASN A 12 -19.39 -14.10 9.01
N ILE A 13 -18.92 -12.88 8.93
CA ILE A 13 -18.89 -12.08 7.71
C ILE A 13 -17.48 -11.54 7.55
N THR A 14 -16.67 -12.21 6.73
CA THR A 14 -15.35 -11.75 6.35
C THR A 14 -15.47 -10.88 5.11
N VAL A 15 -15.04 -9.62 5.22
CA VAL A 15 -15.08 -8.67 4.10
C VAL A 15 -13.69 -8.61 3.48
N VAL A 16 -13.61 -9.04 2.21
CA VAL A 16 -12.35 -9.00 1.44
C VAL A 16 -12.30 -7.71 0.65
N ILE A 17 -11.33 -6.87 0.94
CA ILE A 17 -11.12 -5.55 0.34
C ILE A 17 -9.68 -5.49 -0.20
N PRO A 18 -9.42 -5.95 -1.43
CA PRO A 18 -8.07 -5.93 -1.98
C PRO A 18 -7.47 -4.52 -2.09
N TYR A 19 -8.30 -3.51 -2.29
CA TYR A 19 -7.91 -2.12 -2.31
C TYR A 19 -8.73 -1.28 -1.34
N TYR A 20 -8.11 -0.85 -0.24
CA TYR A 20 -8.75 0.00 0.77
C TYR A 20 -8.67 1.47 0.33
N GLY A 21 -9.63 1.93 -0.47
CA GLY A 21 -9.60 3.17 -1.24
C GLY A 21 -9.36 4.46 -0.44
N LEU A 22 -9.79 4.52 0.84
CA LEU A 22 -9.58 5.67 1.72
C LEU A 22 -8.37 5.50 2.66
N ALA A 23 -7.52 4.50 2.46
CA ALA A 23 -6.35 4.25 3.31
C ALA A 23 -5.39 5.46 3.39
N ARG A 24 -5.31 6.30 2.35
CA ARG A 24 -4.47 7.50 2.33
C ARG A 24 -4.97 8.63 3.24
N GLN A 25 -6.21 8.54 3.73
CA GLN A 25 -6.80 9.48 4.69
C GLN A 25 -6.74 8.90 6.10
N ASP A 26 -5.54 8.54 6.55
CA ASP A 26 -5.27 7.90 7.83
C ASP A 26 -5.05 8.89 8.97
N ARG A 27 -4.95 10.18 8.65
CA ARG A 27 -4.72 11.27 9.60
C ARG A 27 -5.33 12.59 9.11
N LYS A 28 -5.47 13.54 10.01
CA LYS A 28 -5.83 14.91 9.65
C LYS A 28 -4.61 15.63 9.08
N ASP A 29 -4.72 16.10 7.85
CA ASP A 29 -3.72 16.97 7.19
C ASP A 29 -4.04 18.45 7.38
N LYS A 30 -5.31 18.76 7.73
CA LYS A 30 -5.83 20.12 7.95
C LYS A 30 -6.82 20.14 9.11
N PRO A 31 -7.04 21.29 9.75
CA PRO A 31 -8.13 21.47 10.71
C PRO A 31 -9.48 21.07 10.07
N ARG A 32 -10.32 20.37 10.85
CA ARG A 32 -11.65 19.89 10.44
C ARG A 32 -11.65 18.87 9.28
N ALA A 33 -10.49 18.30 8.91
CA ALA A 33 -10.43 17.21 7.95
C ALA A 33 -10.92 15.89 8.56
N PRO A 34 -11.60 15.03 7.78
CA PRO A 34 -11.98 13.70 8.25
C PRO A 34 -10.77 12.76 8.30
N ILE A 35 -10.91 11.68 9.06
CA ILE A 35 -10.05 10.50 8.95
C ILE A 35 -10.85 9.42 8.21
N GLY A 36 -10.82 9.47 6.87
CA GLY A 36 -11.65 8.63 6.01
C GLY A 36 -11.42 7.14 6.21
N ALA A 37 -10.18 6.74 6.48
CA ALA A 37 -9.84 5.36 6.78
C ALA A 37 -10.56 4.84 8.03
N LYS A 38 -10.61 5.63 9.13
CA LYS A 38 -11.35 5.26 10.35
C LYS A 38 -12.86 5.26 10.11
N LEU A 39 -13.39 6.24 9.35
CA LEU A 39 -14.80 6.29 9.02
C LEU A 39 -15.27 5.01 8.33
N VAL A 40 -14.53 4.56 7.30
CA VAL A 40 -14.88 3.33 6.57
C VAL A 40 -14.77 2.11 7.48
N ALA A 41 -13.74 2.03 8.32
CA ALA A 41 -13.61 0.95 9.30
C ALA A 41 -14.83 0.86 10.22
N ASN A 42 -15.30 2.01 10.75
CA ASN A 42 -16.50 2.08 11.60
C ASN A 42 -17.76 1.66 10.83
N LEU A 43 -17.92 2.10 9.57
CA LEU A 43 -19.09 1.75 8.75
C LEU A 43 -19.15 0.24 8.45
N LEU A 44 -18.02 -0.38 8.14
CA LEU A 44 -17.94 -1.82 7.88
C LEU A 44 -18.29 -2.63 9.14
N THR A 45 -17.75 -2.22 10.28
CA THR A 45 -18.04 -2.86 11.57
C THR A 45 -19.51 -2.68 11.96
N ALA A 46 -20.05 -1.47 11.83
CA ALA A 46 -21.47 -1.19 12.12
C ALA A 46 -22.41 -1.97 11.20
N ALA A 47 -22.06 -2.16 9.94
CA ALA A 47 -22.82 -2.97 8.99
C ALA A 47 -22.86 -4.46 9.37
N GLY A 48 -21.92 -4.94 10.19
CA GLY A 48 -21.89 -6.31 10.69
C GLY A 48 -20.72 -7.16 10.18
N ALA A 49 -19.66 -6.53 9.64
CA ALA A 49 -18.40 -7.24 9.37
C ALA A 49 -17.84 -7.81 10.68
N THR A 50 -17.39 -9.06 10.66
CA THR A 50 -16.75 -9.74 11.79
C THR A 50 -15.24 -9.91 11.60
N ARG A 51 -14.75 -9.75 10.37
CA ARG A 51 -13.34 -9.83 9.99
C ARG A 51 -13.11 -9.05 8.71
N ILE A 52 -11.96 -8.43 8.59
CA ILE A 52 -11.52 -7.75 7.37
C ILE A 52 -10.28 -8.48 6.82
N MET A 53 -10.24 -8.64 5.52
CA MET A 53 -9.04 -9.06 4.79
C MET A 53 -8.71 -7.99 3.75
N THR A 54 -7.51 -7.45 3.78
CA THR A 54 -7.08 -6.37 2.88
C THR A 54 -5.63 -6.56 2.45
N MET A 55 -5.19 -5.82 1.44
CA MET A 55 -3.86 -5.93 0.88
C MET A 55 -3.18 -4.55 0.77
N ASP A 56 -1.88 -4.49 1.07
CA ASP A 56 -1.02 -3.32 0.88
C ASP A 56 -1.63 -2.01 1.39
N LEU A 57 -2.03 -1.96 2.65
CA LEU A 57 -2.51 -0.73 3.28
C LEU A 57 -1.47 0.39 3.10
N HIS A 58 -1.96 1.61 2.96
CA HIS A 58 -1.10 2.80 2.87
C HIS A 58 -0.14 2.94 4.05
N ALA A 59 -0.59 2.56 5.23
CA ALA A 59 0.18 2.52 6.46
C ALA A 59 -0.30 1.35 7.33
N ASP A 60 0.64 0.61 7.91
CA ASP A 60 0.35 -0.62 8.67
C ASP A 60 -0.54 -0.36 9.89
N GLN A 61 -0.42 0.83 10.50
CA GLN A 61 -1.20 1.23 11.67
C GLN A 61 -2.70 1.40 11.40
N ILE A 62 -3.14 1.44 10.13
CA ILE A 62 -4.58 1.47 9.77
C ILE A 62 -5.31 0.22 10.28
N GLN A 63 -4.60 -0.89 10.48
CA GLN A 63 -5.16 -2.09 11.12
C GLN A 63 -5.76 -1.77 12.49
N GLY A 64 -5.15 -0.85 13.25
CA GLY A 64 -5.64 -0.39 14.54
C GLY A 64 -6.92 0.49 14.49
N PHE A 65 -7.42 0.82 13.30
CA PHE A 65 -8.70 1.53 13.15
C PHE A 65 -9.91 0.62 13.27
N PHE A 66 -9.69 -0.69 13.19
CA PHE A 66 -10.74 -1.68 13.30
C PHE A 66 -10.79 -2.25 14.72
N GLU A 67 -12.00 -2.45 15.23
CA GLU A 67 -12.26 -3.14 16.50
C GLU A 67 -12.49 -4.66 16.28
N ILE A 68 -12.33 -5.12 15.05
CA ILE A 68 -12.48 -6.51 14.62
C ILE A 68 -11.17 -7.00 14.00
N PRO A 69 -10.91 -8.30 13.94
CA PRO A 69 -9.69 -8.86 13.35
C PRO A 69 -9.47 -8.40 11.91
N VAL A 70 -8.21 -8.07 11.61
CA VAL A 70 -7.77 -7.64 10.27
C VAL A 70 -6.63 -8.53 9.79
N ASP A 71 -6.79 -9.12 8.63
CA ASP A 71 -5.72 -9.79 7.89
C ASP A 71 -5.14 -8.81 6.88
N HIS A 72 -3.96 -8.28 7.16
CA HIS A 72 -3.24 -7.41 6.25
C HIS A 72 -2.24 -8.23 5.44
N LEU A 73 -2.56 -8.47 4.18
CA LEU A 73 -1.73 -9.23 3.24
C LEU A 73 -0.80 -8.29 2.47
N TYR A 74 0.32 -8.84 2.02
CA TYR A 74 1.29 -8.12 1.20
C TYR A 74 1.39 -8.77 -0.17
N ALA A 75 1.20 -7.99 -1.23
CA ALA A 75 1.34 -8.45 -2.61
C ALA A 75 2.79 -8.80 -2.97
N SER A 76 3.75 -8.38 -2.14
CA SER A 76 5.17 -8.71 -2.34
C SER A 76 5.41 -10.21 -2.43
N THR A 77 4.69 -11.05 -1.70
CA THR A 77 4.82 -12.52 -1.77
C THR A 77 4.54 -13.07 -3.17
N ILE A 78 3.55 -12.49 -3.86
CA ILE A 78 3.19 -12.89 -5.22
C ILE A 78 4.17 -12.30 -6.24
N PHE A 79 4.49 -11.02 -6.09
CA PHE A 79 5.34 -10.32 -7.06
C PHE A 79 6.80 -10.74 -6.99
N VAL A 80 7.33 -11.09 -5.82
CA VAL A 80 8.72 -11.58 -5.69
C VAL A 80 8.89 -12.85 -6.49
N ASP A 81 8.00 -13.84 -6.32
CA ASP A 81 8.07 -15.11 -7.05
C ASP A 81 7.95 -14.89 -8.56
N TYR A 82 7.03 -14.02 -8.98
CA TYR A 82 6.87 -13.66 -10.39
C TYR A 82 8.12 -13.01 -10.97
N ILE A 83 8.70 -12.01 -10.30
CA ILE A 83 9.90 -11.31 -10.78
C ILE A 83 11.09 -12.27 -10.85
N GLN A 84 11.25 -13.17 -9.86
CA GLN A 84 12.30 -14.20 -9.90
C GLN A 84 12.13 -15.14 -11.11
N SER A 85 10.89 -15.48 -11.46
CA SER A 85 10.60 -16.33 -12.62
C SER A 85 11.04 -15.72 -13.96
N LEU A 86 11.13 -14.39 -14.03
CA LEU A 86 11.55 -13.67 -15.23
C LEU A 86 13.08 -13.77 -15.50
N LYS A 87 13.87 -14.19 -14.51
CA LYS A 87 15.34 -14.37 -14.60
C LYS A 87 16.05 -13.14 -15.20
N LEU A 88 15.70 -11.95 -14.69
CA LEU A 88 16.26 -10.70 -15.19
C LEU A 88 17.68 -10.48 -14.69
N ASP A 89 18.58 -10.13 -15.60
CA ASP A 89 19.95 -9.73 -15.28
C ASP A 89 19.98 -8.27 -14.81
N ASN A 90 20.83 -7.97 -13.81
CA ASN A 90 21.07 -6.61 -13.29
C ASN A 90 19.78 -5.90 -12.84
N LEU A 91 18.91 -6.63 -12.13
CA LEU A 91 17.65 -6.10 -11.63
C LEU A 91 17.88 -4.94 -10.64
N THR A 92 17.15 -3.85 -10.84
CA THR A 92 17.10 -2.71 -9.93
C THR A 92 15.65 -2.39 -9.60
N ILE A 93 15.33 -2.22 -8.33
CA ILE A 93 14.00 -1.82 -7.85
C ILE A 93 13.96 -0.32 -7.67
N ALA A 94 13.03 0.34 -8.36
CA ALA A 94 12.86 1.78 -8.29
C ALA A 94 11.62 2.17 -7.47
N SER A 95 11.78 3.11 -6.54
CA SER A 95 10.63 3.77 -5.87
C SER A 95 10.36 5.12 -6.52
N PRO A 96 9.10 5.46 -6.85
CA PRO A 96 8.75 6.74 -7.48
C PRO A 96 8.84 7.93 -6.53
N ASP A 97 8.93 7.70 -5.22
CA ASP A 97 9.07 8.72 -4.20
C ASP A 97 9.58 8.14 -2.86
N MET A 98 9.86 9.01 -1.90
CA MET A 98 10.32 8.59 -0.57
C MET A 98 9.28 7.76 0.20
N GLY A 99 7.99 7.95 -0.08
CA GLY A 99 6.91 7.18 0.57
C GLY A 99 6.94 5.69 0.22
N GLY A 100 7.42 5.34 -0.98
CA GLY A 100 7.60 3.96 -1.42
C GLY A 100 8.93 3.31 -1.04
N ALA A 101 9.88 4.06 -0.46
CA ALA A 101 11.25 3.60 -0.22
C ALA A 101 11.32 2.32 0.64
N LYS A 102 10.54 2.23 1.72
CA LYS A 102 10.48 1.04 2.58
C LYS A 102 10.02 -0.20 1.80
N ARG A 103 9.00 -0.04 0.96
CA ARG A 103 8.47 -1.12 0.11
C ARG A 103 9.48 -1.54 -0.94
N ALA A 104 10.11 -0.60 -1.65
CA ALA A 104 11.16 -0.89 -2.63
C ALA A 104 12.33 -1.64 -2.00
N LYS A 105 12.78 -1.22 -0.80
CA LYS A 105 13.84 -1.90 -0.05
C LYS A 105 13.45 -3.33 0.33
N ASN A 106 12.18 -3.56 0.70
CA ASN A 106 11.70 -4.91 1.00
C ASN A 106 11.76 -5.82 -0.23
N TYR A 107 11.27 -5.37 -1.39
CA TYR A 107 11.38 -6.11 -2.65
C TYR A 107 12.83 -6.41 -3.02
N ALA A 108 13.70 -5.39 -2.97
CA ALA A 108 15.10 -5.54 -3.30
C ALA A 108 15.81 -6.55 -2.37
N GLY A 109 15.48 -6.53 -1.08
CA GLY A 109 16.03 -7.51 -0.12
C GLY A 109 15.67 -8.96 -0.45
N HIS A 110 14.44 -9.21 -0.89
CA HIS A 110 14.03 -10.55 -1.32
C HIS A 110 14.61 -10.97 -2.68
N LEU A 111 14.89 -10.02 -3.56
CA LEU A 111 15.35 -10.25 -4.92
C LEU A 111 16.88 -10.16 -5.07
N GLY A 112 17.60 -9.74 -4.03
CA GLY A 112 19.04 -9.47 -4.11
C GLY A 112 19.38 -8.33 -5.08
N ALA A 113 18.49 -7.34 -5.22
CA ALA A 113 18.58 -6.27 -6.20
C ALA A 113 18.97 -4.93 -5.56
N ASP A 114 19.49 -4.01 -6.39
CA ASP A 114 19.74 -2.63 -5.99
C ASP A 114 18.46 -1.82 -5.86
N VAL A 115 18.50 -0.73 -5.07
CA VAL A 115 17.37 0.18 -4.88
C VAL A 115 17.71 1.58 -5.36
N VAL A 116 16.81 2.15 -6.15
CA VAL A 116 16.86 3.56 -6.57
C VAL A 116 15.58 4.26 -6.10
N ILE A 117 15.73 5.46 -5.54
CA ILE A 117 14.59 6.24 -5.06
C ILE A 117 14.54 7.55 -5.84
N ALA A 118 13.42 7.79 -6.54
CA ALA A 118 13.18 9.06 -7.19
C ALA A 118 12.73 10.11 -6.16
N TYR A 119 13.25 11.31 -6.27
CA TYR A 119 12.82 12.44 -5.46
C TYR A 119 11.65 13.16 -6.15
N LYS A 120 10.56 13.35 -5.41
CA LYS A 120 9.36 14.01 -5.90
C LYS A 120 9.08 15.25 -5.07
N GLU A 121 9.26 16.43 -5.67
CA GLU A 121 8.89 17.70 -5.08
C GLU A 121 7.51 18.16 -5.57
N ARG A 122 6.65 18.60 -4.66
CA ARG A 122 5.34 19.19 -4.97
C ARG A 122 5.36 20.65 -4.59
N LYS A 123 5.53 21.54 -5.57
CA LYS A 123 5.46 23.00 -5.36
C LYS A 123 4.02 23.52 -5.17
N LYS A 124 3.01 22.80 -5.69
CA LYS A 124 1.57 23.09 -5.52
C LYS A 124 0.79 21.79 -5.47
N ALA A 125 -0.42 21.82 -4.89
CA ALA A 125 -1.34 20.69 -4.94
C ALA A 125 -1.61 20.28 -6.40
N ASN A 126 -1.48 19.00 -6.71
CA ASN A 126 -1.65 18.42 -8.05
C ASN A 126 -0.62 18.79 -9.13
N VAL A 127 0.42 19.58 -8.80
CA VAL A 127 1.55 19.82 -9.69
C VAL A 127 2.76 19.06 -9.18
N VAL A 128 3.24 18.13 -9.97
CA VAL A 128 4.40 17.27 -9.64
C VAL A 128 5.60 17.74 -10.44
N ALA A 129 6.64 18.22 -9.76
CA ALA A 129 7.98 18.29 -10.31
C ALA A 129 8.74 17.04 -9.86
N VAL A 130 9.16 16.21 -10.80
CA VAL A 130 9.98 15.03 -10.51
C VAL A 130 11.44 15.43 -10.74
N SER A 131 12.22 15.45 -9.67
CA SER A 131 13.67 15.57 -9.76
C SER A 131 14.27 14.17 -9.56
N TYR A 132 14.90 13.64 -10.58
CA TYR A 132 15.62 12.37 -10.52
C TYR A 132 17.02 12.63 -10.01
N THR A 133 17.31 12.36 -8.75
CA THR A 133 18.67 12.17 -8.29
C THR A 133 19.04 10.70 -8.51
N HIS A 134 19.91 10.42 -9.48
CA HIS A 134 20.46 9.09 -9.78
C HIS A 134 19.51 8.05 -10.40
N LEU A 135 18.73 8.42 -11.41
CA LEU A 135 18.28 7.48 -12.44
C LEU A 135 19.20 7.48 -13.67
N THR A 136 20.45 7.80 -13.50
CA THR A 136 21.39 7.16 -14.37
C THR A 136 21.49 5.73 -13.86
N LEU A 137 20.87 4.78 -14.58
CA LEU A 137 21.49 3.47 -14.67
C LEU A 137 22.98 3.72 -14.62
N PRO A 138 23.78 2.99 -13.81
CA PRO A 138 25.19 3.07 -13.98
C PRO A 138 25.43 2.68 -15.44
N THR A 139 25.40 3.65 -16.33
CA THR A 139 26.06 3.57 -17.59
C THR A 139 27.52 3.46 -17.18
N LYS A 140 27.83 2.26 -16.70
CA LYS A 140 29.18 1.78 -16.77
C LYS A 140 29.50 1.82 -18.21
N ARG A 141 30.17 2.91 -18.54
CA ARG A 141 30.83 3.22 -19.77
C ARG A 141 29.98 3.88 -20.79
N ILE A 142 30.19 5.02 -20.56
CA ILE A 142 30.89 5.72 -21.64
C ILE A 142 32.39 5.62 -21.36
N VAL A 143 33.07 4.79 -22.08
CA VAL A 143 34.46 4.97 -22.43
C VAL A 143 34.46 5.88 -23.61
#